data_e9d2cf5cc215df6933817d4b777c0eeb
#
_entry.id   e9d2cf5cc215df6933817d4b777c0eeb
#
_cell.length_a   1.000
_cell.length_b   1.000
_cell.length_c   1.000
_cell.angle_alpha   90.00
_cell.angle_beta   90.00
_cell.angle_gamma   90.00
#
_symmetry.space_group_name_H-M   'P 1'
#
loop_
_entity.id
_entity.type
_entity.pdbx_description
1 polymer ?
#
loop_
_entity_poly.entity_id
_entity_poly.type
_entity_poly.pdbx_seq_one_letter_code
_entity_poly.pdbx_strand_id
1 'polypeptide(L)'
;MKKLLILDYYTNKIIEVQTEENLPWIGEKIVYSSLDSKTNTEKKSVGTFIKENTEGKEYTDLKGNFVEILQGEEAQRFQEAQEEAQTLFPLFKREFKQFFPNSIPVTARSQIFSDQLFFYFYSEERFIFTEFVKELRKKINKNIFLFQVGARDMMRISPATDGMFCSWDVPLCCKRNMIFQNIEIENIITQNIEGRDIERLKGKCGKLKCCLLYEMNVYIEEGKKYPQKGSKIELKGNLACKAQNCDNKEVCEGIILSYNIMNQEIKIKTKEWIIKIPLDKFNQEQNITS
;
A
#
# COMPACT_ATOMS: atom_id res chain seq x y z
N MET A 1 -0.36 29.14 1.08
CA MET A 1 0.04 28.08 0.13
C MET A 1 -0.40 26.73 0.68
N LYS A 2 -1.20 26.00 -0.07
CA LYS A 2 -1.63 24.62 0.24
C LYS A 2 -0.60 23.65 -0.31
N LYS A 3 -0.45 22.51 0.35
CA LYS A 3 0.44 21.44 -0.10
C LYS A 3 -0.39 20.24 -0.54
N LEU A 4 -0.21 19.84 -1.77
CA LEU A 4 -0.90 18.71 -2.38
C LEU A 4 0.04 17.53 -2.51
N LEU A 5 -0.45 16.34 -2.24
CA LEU A 5 0.23 15.10 -2.61
C LEU A 5 -0.35 14.57 -3.90
N ILE A 6 0.50 14.40 -4.88
CA ILE A 6 0.17 13.84 -6.18
C ILE A 6 0.99 12.59 -6.46
N LEU A 7 0.45 11.71 -7.27
CA LEU A 7 1.19 10.62 -7.88
C LEU A 7 1.57 11.00 -9.29
N ASP A 8 2.87 11.17 -9.56
CA ASP A 8 3.33 11.40 -10.92
C ASP A 8 2.93 10.24 -11.84
N TYR A 9 2.31 10.59 -12.97
CA TYR A 9 1.72 9.61 -13.86
C TYR A 9 2.76 8.71 -14.52
N TYR A 10 3.96 9.24 -14.78
CA TYR A 10 5.00 8.52 -15.51
C TYR A 10 5.96 7.75 -14.60
N THR A 11 6.37 8.33 -13.50
CA THR A 11 7.33 7.69 -12.58
C THR A 11 6.70 6.90 -11.44
N ASN A 12 5.38 7.05 -11.22
CA ASN A 12 4.65 6.51 -10.08
C ASN A 12 5.22 6.95 -8.71
N LYS A 13 5.91 8.08 -8.67
CA LYS A 13 6.44 8.66 -7.43
C LYS A 13 5.45 9.65 -6.83
N ILE A 14 5.42 9.73 -5.52
CA ILE A 14 4.69 10.78 -4.82
C ILE A 14 5.50 12.07 -4.91
N ILE A 15 4.82 13.17 -5.21
CA ILE A 15 5.40 14.51 -5.30
C ILE A 15 4.54 15.44 -4.45
N GLU A 16 5.17 16.30 -3.66
CA GLU A 16 4.51 17.39 -2.94
C GLU A 16 4.48 18.63 -3.84
N VAL A 17 3.28 19.06 -4.21
CA VAL A 17 3.05 20.21 -5.08
C VAL A 17 2.43 21.33 -4.29
N GLN A 18 2.91 22.56 -4.49
CA GLN A 18 2.38 23.77 -3.84
C GLN A 18 1.38 24.47 -4.76
N THR A 19 0.29 24.98 -4.17
CA THR A 19 -0.73 25.77 -4.87
C THR A 19 -1.35 26.85 -3.96
N GLU A 20 -1.86 27.89 -4.58
CA GLU A 20 -2.73 28.90 -3.95
C GLU A 20 -4.19 28.75 -4.42
N GLU A 21 -4.42 27.93 -5.43
CA GLU A 21 -5.71 27.72 -6.06
C GLU A 21 -6.65 26.77 -5.30
N ASN A 22 -7.84 26.61 -5.84
CA ASN A 22 -8.79 25.62 -5.33
C ASN A 22 -8.26 24.19 -5.53
N LEU A 23 -8.61 23.33 -4.57
CA LEU A 23 -8.17 21.94 -4.61
C LEU A 23 -8.86 21.18 -5.76
N PRO A 24 -8.11 20.40 -6.55
CA PRO A 24 -8.71 19.46 -7.49
C PRO A 24 -9.48 18.36 -6.76
N TRP A 25 -10.29 17.59 -7.49
CA TRP A 25 -10.94 16.42 -6.93
C TRP A 25 -9.95 15.24 -6.80
N ILE A 26 -10.14 14.43 -5.76
CA ILE A 26 -9.31 13.22 -5.57
C ILE A 26 -9.41 12.32 -6.81
N GLY A 27 -8.28 11.97 -7.39
CA GLY A 27 -8.17 11.20 -8.63
C GLY A 27 -8.10 12.05 -9.90
N GLU A 28 -8.31 13.36 -9.81
CA GLU A 28 -8.21 14.29 -10.94
C GLU A 28 -6.75 14.43 -11.39
N LYS A 29 -6.56 14.58 -12.68
CA LYS A 29 -5.23 14.80 -13.26
C LYS A 29 -4.91 16.29 -13.30
N ILE A 30 -3.69 16.61 -12.91
CA ILE A 30 -3.16 17.96 -12.91
C ILE A 30 -1.85 18.02 -13.69
N VAL A 31 -1.56 19.18 -14.26
CA VAL A 31 -0.25 19.54 -14.75
C VAL A 31 0.52 20.19 -13.62
N TYR A 32 1.75 19.78 -13.41
CA TYR A 32 2.66 20.38 -12.46
C TYR A 32 4.03 20.58 -13.07
N SER A 33 4.80 21.49 -12.52
CA SER A 33 6.20 21.71 -12.89
C SER A 33 7.12 21.31 -11.75
N SER A 34 8.30 20.82 -12.10
CA SER A 34 9.38 20.51 -11.15
C SER A 34 10.74 20.83 -11.75
N LEU A 35 11.71 21.13 -10.89
CA LEU A 35 13.08 21.35 -11.33
C LEU A 35 13.78 19.99 -11.52
N ASP A 36 14.37 19.80 -12.69
CA ASP A 36 15.26 18.67 -12.93
C ASP A 36 16.57 18.89 -12.17
N SER A 37 16.88 17.98 -11.23
CA SER A 37 18.06 18.10 -10.35
C SER A 37 19.39 18.08 -11.11
N LYS A 38 19.44 17.60 -12.36
CA LYS A 38 20.67 17.51 -13.17
C LYS A 38 20.89 18.73 -14.06
N THR A 39 19.80 19.22 -14.67
CA THR A 39 19.86 20.29 -15.67
C THR A 39 19.42 21.64 -15.13
N ASN A 40 18.84 21.67 -13.93
CA ASN A 40 18.23 22.85 -13.30
C ASN A 40 17.18 23.54 -14.21
N THR A 41 16.58 22.76 -15.12
CA THR A 41 15.51 23.22 -16.01
C THR A 41 14.17 22.84 -15.46
N GLU A 42 13.20 23.72 -15.61
CA GLU A 42 11.81 23.44 -15.25
C GLU A 42 11.20 22.46 -16.26
N LYS A 43 10.59 21.39 -15.76
CA LYS A 43 9.89 20.38 -16.56
C LYS A 43 8.45 20.28 -16.13
N LYS A 44 7.54 20.30 -17.11
CA LYS A 44 6.13 19.99 -16.89
C LYS A 44 5.90 18.49 -16.93
N SER A 45 5.00 18.02 -16.07
CA SER A 45 4.56 16.63 -16.03
C SER A 45 3.08 16.54 -15.63
N VAL A 46 2.50 15.35 -15.75
CA VAL A 46 1.13 15.08 -15.34
C VAL A 46 1.14 14.23 -14.06
N GLY A 47 0.34 14.61 -13.09
CA GLY A 47 0.13 13.85 -11.86
C GLY A 47 -1.34 13.62 -11.57
N THR A 48 -1.62 12.65 -10.72
CA THR A 48 -2.97 12.41 -10.20
C THR A 48 -3.06 12.90 -8.78
N PHE A 49 -4.01 13.77 -8.46
CA PHE A 49 -4.20 14.30 -7.13
C PHE A 49 -4.67 13.22 -6.16
N ILE A 50 -4.01 13.11 -5.01
CA ILE A 50 -4.29 12.11 -3.99
C ILE A 50 -5.02 12.73 -2.80
N LYS A 51 -4.39 13.71 -2.15
CA LYS A 51 -4.92 14.43 -0.98
C LYS A 51 -4.15 15.70 -0.69
N GLU A 52 -4.73 16.57 0.11
CA GLU A 52 -4.02 17.67 0.73
C GLU A 52 -3.12 17.17 1.88
N ASN A 53 -1.93 17.72 2.00
CA ASN A 53 -1.01 17.43 3.11
C ASN A 53 -1.25 18.40 4.27
N THR A 54 -2.33 18.21 5.00
CA THR A 54 -2.70 19.03 6.16
C THR A 54 -1.92 18.65 7.43
N GLU A 55 -1.39 17.42 7.46
CA GLU A 55 -0.69 16.86 8.63
C GLU A 55 0.76 17.34 8.74
N GLY A 56 1.29 18.01 7.71
CA GLY A 56 2.69 18.44 7.66
C GLY A 56 3.70 17.29 7.65
N LYS A 57 3.25 16.04 7.40
CA LYS A 57 4.14 14.89 7.27
C LYS A 57 4.96 14.98 5.99
N GLU A 58 6.22 14.62 6.07
CA GLU A 58 7.09 14.52 4.91
C GLU A 58 6.91 13.15 4.24
N TYR A 59 6.24 13.15 3.09
CA TYR A 59 5.97 11.94 2.31
C TYR A 59 7.02 11.69 1.24
N THR A 60 7.74 12.74 0.83
CA THR A 60 8.69 12.72 -0.27
C THR A 60 9.58 13.96 -0.27
N ASP A 61 10.81 13.82 -0.72
CA ASP A 61 11.75 14.93 -0.97
C ASP A 61 11.46 15.62 -2.32
N LEU A 62 10.61 15.01 -3.17
CA LEU A 62 10.28 15.55 -4.47
C LEU A 62 9.25 16.67 -4.35
N LYS A 63 9.62 17.86 -4.84
CA LYS A 63 8.80 19.07 -4.78
C LYS A 63 8.43 19.53 -6.19
N GLY A 64 7.29 20.17 -6.31
CA GLY A 64 6.82 20.78 -7.55
C GLY A 64 5.86 21.93 -7.30
N ASN A 65 5.49 22.62 -8.38
CA ASN A 65 4.48 23.67 -8.38
C ASN A 65 3.28 23.25 -9.21
N PHE A 66 2.09 23.51 -8.72
CA PHE A 66 0.85 23.33 -9.47
C PHE A 66 0.84 24.31 -10.66
N VAL A 67 0.43 23.84 -11.82
CA VAL A 67 0.25 24.65 -13.02
C VAL A 67 -1.24 24.81 -13.29
N GLU A 68 -1.94 23.70 -13.55
CA GLU A 68 -3.37 23.70 -13.87
C GLU A 68 -3.99 22.31 -13.75
N ILE A 69 -5.32 22.24 -13.75
CA ILE A 69 -6.05 20.99 -13.91
C ILE A 69 -5.96 20.57 -15.39
N LEU A 70 -5.68 19.29 -15.62
CA LEU A 70 -5.58 18.75 -16.98
C LEU A 70 -6.99 18.70 -17.62
N GLN A 71 -7.29 19.64 -18.49
CA GLN A 71 -8.60 19.76 -19.14
C GLN A 71 -8.49 20.32 -20.56
N GLY A 72 -9.60 20.36 -21.30
CA GLY A 72 -9.65 20.94 -22.65
C GLY A 72 -8.71 20.26 -23.64
N GLU A 73 -8.00 21.04 -24.43
CA GLU A 73 -7.08 20.57 -25.47
C GLU A 73 -5.91 19.74 -24.90
N GLU A 74 -5.38 20.10 -23.73
CA GLU A 74 -4.31 19.32 -23.10
C GLU A 74 -4.77 17.94 -22.64
N ALA A 75 -6.00 17.82 -22.16
CA ALA A 75 -6.59 16.53 -21.81
C ALA A 75 -6.76 15.65 -23.06
N GLN A 76 -7.19 16.24 -24.17
CA GLN A 76 -7.29 15.51 -25.44
C GLN A 76 -5.92 15.05 -25.93
N ARG A 77 -4.92 15.94 -25.95
CA ARG A 77 -3.54 15.59 -26.31
C ARG A 77 -2.97 14.49 -25.40
N PHE A 78 -3.29 14.56 -24.11
CA PHE A 78 -2.91 13.52 -23.17
C PHE A 78 -3.53 12.18 -23.53
N GLN A 79 -4.82 12.14 -23.83
CA GLN A 79 -5.51 10.91 -24.21
C GLN A 79 -4.92 10.32 -25.51
N GLU A 80 -4.75 11.13 -26.56
CA GLU A 80 -4.16 10.71 -27.82
C GLU A 80 -2.75 10.14 -27.64
N ALA A 81 -1.93 10.78 -26.80
CA ALA A 81 -0.59 10.29 -26.49
C ALA A 81 -0.61 8.93 -25.75
N GLN A 82 -1.59 8.71 -24.83
CA GLN A 82 -1.72 7.41 -24.18
C GLN A 82 -2.23 6.32 -25.13
N GLU A 83 -3.16 6.65 -26.03
CA GLU A 83 -3.63 5.72 -27.06
C GLU A 83 -2.49 5.31 -28.00
N GLU A 84 -1.67 6.27 -28.46
CA GLU A 84 -0.45 5.97 -29.21
C GLU A 84 0.50 5.05 -28.44
N ALA A 85 0.75 5.32 -27.16
CA ALA A 85 1.59 4.46 -26.33
C ALA A 85 1.04 3.03 -26.24
N GLN A 86 -0.28 2.87 -26.14
CA GLN A 86 -0.93 1.56 -26.10
C GLN A 86 -0.83 0.83 -27.47
N THR A 87 -0.81 1.52 -28.60
CA THR A 87 -0.58 0.89 -29.91
C THR A 87 0.85 0.34 -30.04
N LEU A 88 1.82 0.96 -29.37
CA LEU A 88 3.22 0.52 -29.36
C LEU A 88 3.49 -0.60 -28.33
N PHE A 89 2.62 -0.76 -27.35
CA PHE A 89 2.80 -1.74 -26.28
C PHE A 89 2.85 -3.22 -26.75
N PRO A 90 2.05 -3.69 -27.72
CA PRO A 90 2.17 -5.04 -28.26
C PRO A 90 3.55 -5.34 -28.89
N LEU A 91 4.13 -4.37 -29.60
CA LEU A 91 5.49 -4.48 -30.12
C LEU A 91 6.49 -4.64 -28.98
N PHE A 92 6.44 -3.73 -28.00
CA PHE A 92 7.29 -3.85 -26.80
C PHE A 92 7.13 -5.21 -26.13
N LYS A 93 5.90 -5.66 -25.89
CA LYS A 93 5.60 -6.94 -25.23
C LYS A 93 6.24 -8.11 -25.96
N ARG A 94 6.16 -8.15 -27.28
CA ARG A 94 6.75 -9.22 -28.10
C ARG A 94 8.27 -9.22 -27.99
N GLU A 95 8.90 -8.09 -28.24
CA GLU A 95 10.36 -7.96 -28.23
C GLU A 95 10.92 -8.21 -26.81
N PHE A 96 10.27 -7.64 -25.79
CA PHE A 96 10.70 -7.76 -24.39
C PHE A 96 10.68 -9.21 -23.93
N LYS A 97 9.66 -9.97 -24.30
CA LYS A 97 9.54 -11.40 -23.93
C LYS A 97 10.60 -12.28 -24.59
N GLN A 98 11.13 -11.91 -25.73
CA GLN A 98 12.24 -12.62 -26.37
C GLN A 98 13.55 -12.47 -25.60
N PHE A 99 13.83 -11.27 -25.05
CA PHE A 99 15.02 -11.00 -24.25
C PHE A 99 14.87 -11.43 -22.79
N PHE A 100 13.67 -11.27 -22.21
CA PHE A 100 13.37 -11.46 -20.79
C PHE A 100 12.11 -12.32 -20.60
N PRO A 101 12.16 -13.62 -20.85
CA PRO A 101 10.97 -14.51 -20.87
C PRO A 101 10.22 -14.57 -19.54
N ASN A 102 10.94 -14.47 -18.40
CA ASN A 102 10.36 -14.54 -17.05
C ASN A 102 9.77 -13.22 -16.54
N SER A 103 9.93 -12.13 -17.31
CA SER A 103 9.43 -10.82 -16.92
C SER A 103 8.02 -10.57 -17.45
N ILE A 104 7.26 -9.70 -16.80
CA ILE A 104 5.88 -9.36 -17.18
C ILE A 104 5.82 -7.92 -17.69
N PRO A 105 5.63 -7.69 -19.01
CA PRO A 105 5.29 -6.37 -19.53
C PRO A 105 3.94 -5.92 -18.96
N VAL A 106 3.84 -4.67 -18.50
CA VAL A 106 2.68 -4.19 -17.75
C VAL A 106 1.84 -3.19 -18.55
N THR A 107 2.45 -2.11 -19.02
CA THR A 107 1.79 -1.05 -19.81
C THR A 107 2.82 -0.12 -20.44
N ALA A 108 2.35 0.79 -21.29
CA ALA A 108 3.13 1.90 -21.85
C ALA A 108 2.45 3.24 -21.56
N ARG A 109 3.23 4.31 -21.44
CA ARG A 109 2.73 5.69 -21.27
C ARG A 109 3.61 6.67 -22.04
N SER A 110 3.02 7.62 -22.74
CA SER A 110 3.72 8.67 -23.50
C SER A 110 3.60 10.02 -22.80
N GLN A 111 4.71 10.75 -22.70
CA GLN A 111 4.75 12.08 -22.08
C GLN A 111 4.29 13.13 -23.10
N ILE A 112 3.38 14.03 -22.69
CA ILE A 112 2.83 15.06 -23.60
C ILE A 112 3.71 16.31 -23.74
N PHE A 113 4.59 16.54 -22.79
CA PHE A 113 5.49 17.71 -22.78
C PHE A 113 6.90 17.40 -23.28
N SER A 114 7.16 16.16 -23.66
CA SER A 114 8.45 15.71 -24.20
C SER A 114 8.29 14.44 -25.02
N ASP A 115 9.26 14.14 -25.89
CA ASP A 115 9.27 12.93 -26.71
C ASP A 115 9.77 11.70 -25.90
N GLN A 116 9.13 11.43 -24.78
CA GLN A 116 9.49 10.33 -23.88
C GLN A 116 8.39 9.27 -23.83
N LEU A 117 8.78 8.01 -24.06
CA LEU A 117 7.93 6.85 -24.00
C LEU A 117 8.39 5.93 -22.88
N PHE A 118 7.51 5.65 -21.96
CA PHE A 118 7.75 4.85 -20.77
C PHE A 118 7.12 3.48 -20.92
N PHE A 119 7.91 2.42 -20.81
CA PHE A 119 7.45 1.05 -20.74
C PHE A 119 7.64 0.51 -19.32
N TYR A 120 6.60 -0.07 -18.77
CA TYR A 120 6.60 -0.64 -17.42
C TYR A 120 6.60 -2.16 -17.50
N PHE A 121 7.42 -2.76 -16.67
CA PHE A 121 7.50 -4.21 -16.55
C PHE A 121 7.71 -4.61 -15.09
N TYR A 122 7.30 -5.83 -14.76
CA TYR A 122 7.57 -6.49 -13.48
C TYR A 122 8.57 -7.62 -13.68
N SER A 123 9.55 -7.72 -12.80
CA SER A 123 10.46 -8.85 -12.69
C SER A 123 11.00 -8.94 -11.28
N GLU A 124 11.31 -10.14 -10.83
CA GLU A 124 12.04 -10.39 -9.59
C GLU A 124 13.55 -10.24 -9.78
N GLU A 125 14.01 -10.35 -11.01
CA GLU A 125 15.42 -10.22 -11.40
C GLU A 125 15.75 -8.79 -11.86
N ARG A 126 17.03 -8.44 -11.76
CA ARG A 126 17.57 -7.20 -12.33
C ARG A 126 18.28 -7.53 -13.64
N PHE A 127 18.05 -6.73 -14.65
CA PHE A 127 18.59 -6.91 -15.99
C PHE A 127 19.43 -5.74 -16.44
N ILE A 128 20.31 -6.00 -17.41
CA ILE A 128 21.01 -4.99 -18.20
C ILE A 128 20.23 -4.80 -19.51
N PHE A 129 19.69 -3.60 -19.72
CA PHE A 129 18.78 -3.31 -20.83
C PHE A 129 19.45 -2.65 -22.03
N THR A 130 20.77 -2.43 -21.99
CA THR A 130 21.48 -1.59 -22.98
C THR A 130 21.24 -2.04 -24.43
N GLU A 131 21.41 -3.33 -24.70
CA GLU A 131 21.23 -3.87 -26.06
C GLU A 131 19.75 -3.88 -26.46
N PHE A 132 18.89 -4.31 -25.56
CA PHE A 132 17.45 -4.29 -25.80
C PHE A 132 16.92 -2.88 -26.15
N VAL A 133 17.32 -1.87 -25.37
CA VAL A 133 16.89 -0.47 -25.62
C VAL A 133 17.43 0.03 -26.96
N LYS A 134 18.67 -0.31 -27.33
CA LYS A 134 19.22 0.05 -28.66
C LYS A 134 18.42 -0.54 -29.81
N GLU A 135 18.03 -1.82 -29.70
CA GLU A 135 17.21 -2.47 -30.73
C GLU A 135 15.79 -1.92 -30.79
N LEU A 136 15.19 -1.69 -29.64
CA LEU A 136 13.84 -1.14 -29.58
C LEU A 136 13.78 0.29 -30.14
N ARG A 137 14.80 1.13 -29.88
CA ARG A 137 14.91 2.48 -30.45
C ARG A 137 14.99 2.49 -31.98
N LYS A 138 15.57 1.47 -32.59
CA LYS A 138 15.59 1.36 -34.08
C LYS A 138 14.18 1.14 -34.65
N LYS A 139 13.30 0.56 -33.90
CA LYS A 139 11.91 0.24 -34.28
C LYS A 139 10.92 1.34 -33.88
N ILE A 140 11.21 2.06 -32.79
CA ILE A 140 10.36 3.12 -32.25
C ILE A 140 11.18 4.41 -32.19
N ASN A 141 10.82 5.37 -33.00
CA ASN A 141 11.54 6.66 -33.09
C ASN A 141 11.13 7.62 -31.97
N LYS A 142 11.33 7.18 -30.69
CA LYS A 142 11.07 7.96 -29.46
C LYS A 142 12.13 7.70 -28.40
N ASN A 143 12.25 8.60 -27.45
CA ASN A 143 13.11 8.40 -26.28
C ASN A 143 12.49 7.40 -25.32
N ILE A 144 13.02 6.18 -25.27
CA ILE A 144 12.46 5.06 -24.53
C ILE A 144 13.05 5.01 -23.12
N PHE A 145 12.18 4.88 -22.13
CA PHE A 145 12.50 4.63 -20.73
C PHE A 145 11.84 3.33 -20.24
N LEU A 146 12.62 2.49 -19.57
CA LEU A 146 12.15 1.25 -18.98
C LEU A 146 12.03 1.41 -17.46
N PHE A 147 10.84 1.11 -16.93
CA PHE A 147 10.58 1.15 -15.50
C PHE A 147 10.23 -0.24 -14.97
N GLN A 148 11.08 -0.75 -14.07
CA GLN A 148 10.75 -1.92 -13.29
C GLN A 148 9.84 -1.51 -12.14
N VAL A 149 8.67 -2.11 -12.06
CA VAL A 149 7.67 -1.84 -11.02
C VAL A 149 7.56 -3.00 -10.05
N GLY A 150 7.19 -2.69 -8.81
CA GLY A 150 6.91 -3.71 -7.81
C GLY A 150 5.58 -4.44 -8.09
N ALA A 151 5.38 -5.62 -7.47
CA ALA A 151 4.20 -6.44 -7.69
C ALA A 151 2.87 -5.71 -7.39
N ARG A 152 2.84 -4.83 -6.36
CA ARG A 152 1.65 -4.03 -6.04
C ARG A 152 1.42 -2.93 -7.07
N ASP A 153 2.49 -2.26 -7.53
CA ASP A 153 2.39 -1.24 -8.57
C ASP A 153 1.99 -1.84 -9.91
N MET A 154 2.50 -3.04 -10.25
CA MET A 154 2.03 -3.79 -11.41
C MET A 154 0.50 -3.95 -11.39
N MET A 155 -0.07 -4.40 -10.26
CA MET A 155 -1.51 -4.55 -10.12
C MET A 155 -2.26 -3.22 -10.20
N ARG A 156 -1.65 -2.13 -9.73
CA ARG A 156 -2.23 -0.79 -9.72
C ARG A 156 -2.32 -0.17 -11.11
N ILE A 157 -1.23 -0.26 -11.89
CA ILE A 157 -1.10 0.48 -13.16
C ILE A 157 -1.52 -0.34 -14.39
N SER A 158 -1.63 -1.67 -14.26
CA SER A 158 -1.99 -2.53 -15.37
C SER A 158 -3.46 -2.37 -15.76
N PRO A 159 -3.79 -2.06 -17.02
CA PRO A 159 -5.18 -2.10 -17.50
C PRO A 159 -5.80 -3.49 -17.41
N ALA A 160 -5.01 -4.56 -17.54
CA ALA A 160 -5.47 -5.93 -17.45
C ALA A 160 -6.05 -6.32 -16.08
N THR A 161 -5.85 -5.50 -15.06
CA THR A 161 -6.38 -5.71 -13.71
C THR A 161 -7.61 -4.86 -13.38
N ASP A 162 -8.15 -4.14 -14.37
CA ASP A 162 -9.37 -3.36 -14.19
C ASP A 162 -10.55 -4.29 -13.89
N GLY A 163 -11.37 -3.90 -12.91
CA GLY A 163 -12.48 -4.72 -12.43
C GLY A 163 -12.10 -5.94 -11.57
N MET A 164 -10.81 -6.20 -11.33
CA MET A 164 -10.40 -7.29 -10.45
C MET A 164 -10.64 -6.97 -8.96
N PHE A 165 -10.88 -8.03 -8.20
CA PHE A 165 -11.06 -7.98 -6.75
C PHE A 165 -9.81 -8.49 -6.04
N CYS A 166 -9.41 -7.84 -4.95
CA CYS A 166 -8.29 -8.27 -4.10
C CYS A 166 -8.67 -9.47 -3.23
N SER A 167 -9.93 -9.48 -2.79
CA SER A 167 -10.57 -10.50 -1.94
C SER A 167 -12.05 -10.55 -2.34
N TRP A 168 -12.84 -11.43 -1.72
CA TRP A 168 -14.27 -11.51 -1.96
C TRP A 168 -14.90 -10.11 -1.89
N ASP A 169 -15.52 -9.67 -2.97
CA ASP A 169 -16.25 -8.41 -3.12
C ASP A 169 -15.47 -7.11 -2.80
N VAL A 170 -14.15 -7.19 -2.58
CA VAL A 170 -13.32 -6.02 -2.34
C VAL A 170 -12.51 -5.68 -3.58
N PRO A 171 -12.82 -4.57 -4.29
CA PRO A 171 -12.02 -4.11 -5.42
C PRO A 171 -10.55 -3.91 -5.02
N LEU A 172 -9.64 -3.93 -6.00
CA LEU A 172 -8.21 -3.73 -5.74
C LEU A 172 -7.96 -2.40 -5.01
N CYS A 173 -7.70 -2.46 -3.70
CA CYS A 173 -7.40 -1.28 -2.88
C CYS A 173 -6.24 -0.45 -3.45
N CYS A 174 -5.27 -1.12 -4.07
CA CYS A 174 -4.13 -0.46 -4.71
C CYS A 174 -4.51 0.45 -5.88
N LYS A 175 -5.65 0.27 -6.52
CA LYS A 175 -6.13 1.17 -7.57
C LYS A 175 -6.80 2.43 -7.01
N ARG A 176 -7.38 2.36 -5.81
CA ARG A 176 -8.05 3.47 -5.14
C ARG A 176 -7.12 4.27 -4.25
N ASN A 177 -6.19 3.59 -3.62
CA ASN A 177 -5.27 4.19 -2.66
C ASN A 177 -3.87 4.27 -3.27
N MET A 178 -3.34 5.47 -3.37
CA MET A 178 -2.11 5.75 -4.09
C MET A 178 -0.91 5.97 -3.18
N ILE A 179 -1.14 6.12 -1.88
CA ILE A 179 -0.06 6.24 -0.88
C ILE A 179 0.06 4.91 -0.15
N PHE A 180 1.19 4.24 -0.32
CA PHE A 180 1.48 2.99 0.36
C PHE A 180 2.75 3.13 1.20
N GLN A 181 2.59 2.83 2.48
CA GLN A 181 3.70 2.49 3.35
C GLN A 181 4.00 0.99 3.21
N ASN A 182 5.20 0.59 3.59
CA ASN A 182 5.51 -0.83 3.69
C ASN A 182 4.61 -1.49 4.73
N ILE A 183 4.10 -2.66 4.38
CA ILE A 183 3.32 -3.48 5.29
C ILE A 183 4.26 -4.57 5.79
N GLU A 184 4.53 -4.55 7.06
CA GLU A 184 5.51 -5.40 7.73
C GLU A 184 4.83 -6.47 8.57
N ILE A 185 5.61 -7.42 9.09
CA ILE A 185 5.09 -8.50 9.92
C ILE A 185 4.49 -7.95 11.22
N GLU A 186 5.00 -6.83 11.71
CA GLU A 186 4.49 -6.12 12.89
C GLU A 186 3.01 -5.76 12.76
N ASN A 187 2.54 -5.47 11.53
CA ASN A 187 1.12 -5.24 11.27
C ASN A 187 0.26 -6.48 11.55
N ILE A 188 0.80 -7.66 11.29
CA ILE A 188 0.15 -8.96 11.56
C ILE A 188 0.12 -9.23 13.07
N ILE A 189 1.26 -8.99 13.75
CA ILE A 189 1.42 -9.23 15.19
C ILE A 189 0.50 -8.31 15.98
N THR A 190 0.46 -7.02 15.65
CA THR A 190 -0.39 -6.02 16.31
C THR A 190 -1.88 -6.36 16.19
N GLN A 191 -2.28 -6.96 15.06
CA GLN A 191 -3.66 -7.39 14.83
C GLN A 191 -3.97 -8.79 15.40
N ASN A 192 -2.98 -9.46 16.01
CA ASN A 192 -3.11 -10.83 16.55
C ASN A 192 -3.61 -11.86 15.54
N ILE A 193 -3.09 -11.80 14.31
CA ILE A 193 -3.47 -12.71 13.22
C ILE A 193 -2.29 -13.53 12.71
N GLU A 194 -1.17 -13.59 13.45
CA GLU A 194 0.03 -14.36 13.13
C GLU A 194 -0.21 -15.87 13.00
N GLY A 195 -1.25 -16.37 13.65
CA GLY A 195 -1.65 -17.79 13.56
C GLY A 195 -2.51 -18.12 12.32
N ARG A 196 -2.80 -17.14 11.47
CA ARG A 196 -3.56 -17.37 10.22
C ARG A 196 -2.65 -17.84 9.10
N ASP A 197 -3.20 -18.61 8.18
CA ASP A 197 -2.51 -18.98 6.94
C ASP A 197 -2.06 -17.72 6.18
N ILE A 198 -0.77 -17.66 5.83
CA ILE A 198 -0.14 -16.52 5.16
C ILE A 198 -0.81 -16.22 3.80
N GLU A 199 -1.31 -17.23 3.10
CA GLU A 199 -1.99 -17.04 1.82
C GLU A 199 -3.30 -16.24 1.97
N ARG A 200 -3.97 -16.35 3.11
CA ARG A 200 -5.17 -15.55 3.44
C ARG A 200 -4.83 -14.10 3.74
N LEU A 201 -3.60 -13.82 4.15
CA LEU A 201 -3.10 -12.48 4.46
C LEU A 201 -2.53 -11.77 3.22
N LYS A 202 -2.26 -12.49 2.13
CA LYS A 202 -1.78 -11.93 0.86
C LYS A 202 -2.94 -11.41 0.00
N GLY A 203 -2.67 -10.32 -0.71
CA GLY A 203 -3.53 -9.80 -1.77
C GLY A 203 -3.22 -10.47 -3.12
N LYS A 204 -3.96 -10.11 -4.15
CA LYS A 204 -3.72 -10.57 -5.54
C LYS A 204 -2.32 -10.25 -6.07
N CYS A 205 -1.65 -9.24 -5.51
CA CYS A 205 -0.27 -8.89 -5.82
C CYS A 205 0.78 -9.83 -5.18
N GLY A 206 0.38 -10.82 -4.39
CA GLY A 206 1.27 -11.70 -3.63
C GLY A 206 1.93 -11.07 -2.40
N LYS A 207 1.69 -9.78 -2.12
CA LYS A 207 2.16 -9.08 -0.93
C LYS A 207 1.05 -9.02 0.13
N LEU A 208 1.41 -8.69 1.37
CA LEU A 208 0.42 -8.52 2.44
C LEU A 208 -0.69 -7.53 2.02
N LYS A 209 -1.91 -7.79 2.43
CA LYS A 209 -3.09 -6.99 2.09
C LYS A 209 -2.97 -5.56 2.63
N CYS A 210 -3.28 -4.57 1.81
CA CYS A 210 -3.22 -3.15 2.18
C CYS A 210 -4.17 -2.79 3.33
N CYS A 211 -5.29 -3.49 3.49
CA CYS A 211 -6.22 -3.27 4.59
C CYS A 211 -5.59 -3.48 5.98
N LEU A 212 -4.57 -4.33 6.11
CA LEU A 212 -3.82 -4.49 7.35
C LEU A 212 -3.21 -3.17 7.85
N LEU A 213 -2.81 -2.30 6.93
CA LEU A 213 -2.27 -0.98 7.29
C LEU A 213 -3.37 0.00 7.69
N TYR A 214 -4.51 -0.01 6.99
CA TYR A 214 -5.59 0.95 7.24
C TYR A 214 -6.26 0.74 8.61
N GLU A 215 -6.33 -0.49 9.06
CA GLU A 215 -6.92 -0.84 10.34
C GLU A 215 -5.92 -0.71 11.51
N MET A 216 -4.63 -0.49 11.21
CA MET A 216 -3.54 -0.56 12.20
C MET A 216 -3.75 0.36 13.39
N ASN A 217 -4.14 1.63 13.15
CA ASN A 217 -4.34 2.60 14.21
C ASN A 217 -5.45 2.17 15.18
N VAL A 218 -6.54 1.61 14.65
CA VAL A 218 -7.64 1.10 15.47
C VAL A 218 -7.16 -0.03 16.38
N TYR A 219 -6.37 -0.97 15.83
CA TYR A 219 -5.81 -2.07 16.61
C TYR A 219 -4.79 -1.60 17.67
N ILE A 220 -3.99 -0.58 17.37
CA ILE A 220 -3.06 0.00 18.34
C ILE A 220 -3.83 0.64 19.51
N GLU A 221 -4.85 1.42 19.22
CA GLU A 221 -5.63 2.11 20.25
C GLU A 221 -6.45 1.13 21.10
N GLU A 222 -7.18 0.25 20.45
CA GLU A 222 -7.95 -0.78 21.13
C GLU A 222 -7.05 -1.73 21.91
N GLY A 223 -5.87 -2.07 21.39
CA GLY A 223 -4.89 -2.93 22.04
C GLY A 223 -4.40 -2.40 23.39
N LYS A 224 -4.43 -1.09 23.61
CA LYS A 224 -4.06 -0.46 24.91
C LYS A 224 -5.00 -0.86 26.05
N LYS A 225 -6.21 -1.31 25.74
CA LYS A 225 -7.21 -1.78 26.72
C LYS A 225 -6.92 -3.19 27.23
N TYR A 226 -5.98 -3.89 26.62
CA TYR A 226 -5.66 -5.28 26.95
C TYR A 226 -4.34 -5.38 27.70
N PRO A 227 -4.19 -6.38 28.56
CA PRO A 227 -2.92 -6.63 29.24
C PRO A 227 -1.84 -7.06 28.26
N GLN A 228 -0.60 -6.75 28.60
CA GLN A 228 0.54 -7.07 27.75
C GLN A 228 0.71 -8.59 27.56
N LYS A 229 0.94 -9.04 26.33
CA LYS A 229 1.25 -10.45 26.02
C LYS A 229 2.48 -10.91 26.80
N GLY A 230 2.43 -12.11 27.32
CA GLY A 230 3.49 -12.69 28.13
C GLY A 230 3.50 -12.24 29.60
N SER A 231 2.66 -11.28 29.99
CA SER A 231 2.56 -10.87 31.40
C SER A 231 1.93 -11.99 32.25
N LYS A 232 2.45 -12.15 33.47
CA LYS A 232 1.89 -13.02 34.49
C LYS A 232 0.75 -12.30 35.18
N ILE A 233 -0.33 -13.00 35.40
CA ILE A 233 -1.52 -12.49 36.08
C ILE A 233 -2.00 -13.50 37.15
N GLU A 234 -2.64 -12.98 38.17
CA GLU A 234 -3.37 -13.77 39.11
C GLU A 234 -4.87 -13.75 38.78
N LEU A 235 -5.46 -14.91 38.61
CA LEU A 235 -6.88 -15.08 38.39
C LEU A 235 -7.52 -15.39 39.75
N LYS A 236 -8.55 -14.61 40.14
CA LYS A 236 -9.25 -14.74 41.41
C LYS A 236 -10.72 -15.11 41.17
N GLY A 237 -11.36 -15.61 42.17
CA GLY A 237 -12.80 -15.88 42.16
C GLY A 237 -13.28 -16.84 41.08
N ASN A 238 -14.38 -16.46 40.41
CA ASN A 238 -15.04 -17.30 39.41
C ASN A 238 -14.18 -17.59 38.15
N LEU A 239 -13.18 -16.78 37.87
CA LEU A 239 -12.25 -17.04 36.76
C LEU A 239 -11.25 -18.14 37.11
N ALA A 240 -10.81 -18.19 38.38
CA ALA A 240 -9.94 -19.25 38.83
C ALA A 240 -10.66 -20.62 38.81
N CYS A 241 -11.96 -20.66 39.17
CA CYS A 241 -12.75 -21.87 39.15
C CYS A 241 -13.07 -22.41 37.75
N LYS A 242 -13.17 -21.56 36.73
CA LYS A 242 -13.35 -22.01 35.34
C LYS A 242 -12.10 -22.66 34.74
N ALA A 243 -10.95 -22.42 35.34
CA ALA A 243 -9.68 -22.99 34.88
C ALA A 243 -9.53 -24.46 35.31
N GLN A 244 -10.47 -25.04 36.16
CA GLN A 244 -10.14 -26.29 36.80
C GLN A 244 -11.21 -27.09 37.51
N ASN A 245 -10.90 -28.33 37.69
CA ASN A 245 -10.98 -29.12 38.94
C ASN A 245 -10.05 -28.50 40.04
N CYS A 246 -10.37 -27.33 40.55
CA CYS A 246 -9.61 -26.69 41.62
C CYS A 246 -10.12 -27.17 42.96
N ASP A 247 -9.33 -27.96 43.66
CA ASP A 247 -9.47 -28.16 45.09
C ASP A 247 -9.22 -26.80 45.78
N ASN A 248 -10.28 -26.02 46.00
CA ASN A 248 -10.36 -24.83 46.87
C ASN A 248 -9.21 -23.79 46.79
N LYS A 249 -8.60 -23.55 45.66
CA LYS A 249 -7.65 -22.43 45.52
C LYS A 249 -8.33 -21.20 44.98
N GLU A 250 -8.44 -20.17 45.82
CA GLU A 250 -9.03 -18.86 45.47
C GLU A 250 -8.22 -18.08 44.42
N VAL A 251 -6.99 -18.51 44.12
CA VAL A 251 -6.07 -17.83 43.22
C VAL A 251 -5.36 -18.81 42.27
N CYS A 252 -5.37 -18.53 41.01
CA CYS A 252 -4.67 -19.29 39.96
C CYS A 252 -3.76 -18.40 39.14
N GLU A 253 -2.50 -18.80 38.97
CA GLU A 253 -1.55 -18.07 38.12
C GLU A 253 -1.79 -18.37 36.64
N GLY A 254 -1.74 -17.33 35.80
CA GLY A 254 -1.85 -17.44 34.36
C GLY A 254 -0.86 -16.53 33.62
N ILE A 255 -0.64 -16.85 32.36
CA ILE A 255 0.16 -16.03 31.44
C ILE A 255 -0.72 -15.59 30.26
N ILE A 256 -0.73 -14.31 29.95
CA ILE A 256 -1.46 -13.77 28.80
C ILE A 256 -0.80 -14.29 27.52
N LEU A 257 -1.49 -15.13 26.75
CA LEU A 257 -1.02 -15.64 25.47
C LEU A 257 -1.29 -14.67 24.33
N SER A 258 -2.54 -14.26 24.22
CA SER A 258 -3.01 -13.37 23.15
C SER A 258 -4.36 -12.77 23.54
N TYR A 259 -4.77 -11.79 22.79
CA TYR A 259 -6.13 -11.23 22.89
C TYR A 259 -6.74 -11.10 21.49
N ASN A 260 -8.07 -11.06 21.42
CA ASN A 260 -8.81 -10.83 20.19
C ASN A 260 -9.66 -9.56 20.37
N ILE A 261 -9.29 -8.49 19.68
CA ILE A 261 -9.96 -7.19 19.78
C ILE A 261 -11.39 -7.29 19.26
N MET A 262 -11.63 -8.01 18.17
CA MET A 262 -12.96 -8.11 17.55
C MET A 262 -13.96 -8.87 18.44
N ASN A 263 -13.50 -9.91 19.12
CA ASN A 263 -14.35 -10.71 20.03
C ASN A 263 -14.30 -10.19 21.48
N GLN A 264 -13.44 -9.21 21.77
CA GLN A 264 -13.17 -8.69 23.11
C GLN A 264 -12.81 -9.81 24.10
N GLU A 265 -11.94 -10.72 23.67
CA GLU A 265 -11.53 -11.89 24.46
C GLU A 265 -10.02 -11.88 24.72
N ILE A 266 -9.64 -12.37 25.89
CA ILE A 266 -8.24 -12.62 26.30
C ILE A 266 -8.03 -14.13 26.42
N LYS A 267 -6.95 -14.65 25.85
CA LYS A 267 -6.49 -16.03 26.03
C LYS A 267 -5.40 -16.08 27.09
N ILE A 268 -5.61 -16.88 28.08
CA ILE A 268 -4.73 -17.04 29.24
C ILE A 268 -4.32 -18.50 29.33
N LYS A 269 -3.02 -18.75 29.47
CA LYS A 269 -2.46 -20.08 29.76
C LYS A 269 -2.28 -20.21 31.27
N THR A 270 -2.99 -21.12 31.86
CA THR A 270 -2.76 -21.62 33.22
C THR A 270 -1.81 -22.83 33.18
N LYS A 271 -1.50 -23.43 34.34
CA LYS A 271 -0.62 -24.61 34.38
C LYS A 271 -1.12 -25.78 33.54
N GLU A 272 -2.44 -25.98 33.46
CA GLU A 272 -3.04 -27.15 32.83
C GLU A 272 -3.87 -26.82 31.59
N TRP A 273 -4.44 -25.60 31.47
CA TRP A 273 -5.40 -25.25 30.44
C TRP A 273 -5.13 -23.90 29.80
N ILE A 274 -5.73 -23.73 28.60
CA ILE A 274 -5.86 -22.41 27.95
C ILE A 274 -7.32 -22.00 28.06
N ILE A 275 -7.57 -20.90 28.76
CA ILE A 275 -8.91 -20.35 28.96
C ILE A 275 -9.09 -19.09 28.10
N LYS A 276 -10.34 -18.83 27.72
CA LYS A 276 -10.74 -17.59 27.04
C LYS A 276 -11.66 -16.82 27.97
N ILE A 277 -11.36 -15.57 28.22
CA ILE A 277 -12.11 -14.71 29.13
C ILE A 277 -12.52 -13.45 28.38
N PRO A 278 -13.79 -13.02 28.42
CA PRO A 278 -14.22 -11.72 27.94
C PRO A 278 -13.51 -10.59 28.68
N LEU A 279 -13.16 -9.52 27.97
CA LEU A 279 -12.41 -8.37 28.50
C LEU A 279 -13.13 -7.67 29.65
N ASP A 280 -14.46 -7.53 29.55
CA ASP A 280 -15.30 -6.95 30.58
C ASP A 280 -15.20 -7.71 31.90
N LYS A 281 -15.29 -9.05 31.86
CA LYS A 281 -15.12 -9.91 33.02
C LYS A 281 -13.73 -9.88 33.62
N PHE A 282 -12.71 -9.83 32.74
CA PHE A 282 -11.33 -9.70 33.19
C PHE A 282 -11.11 -8.39 33.96
N ASN A 283 -11.62 -7.26 33.45
CA ASN A 283 -11.49 -5.95 34.09
C ASN A 283 -12.27 -5.85 35.39
N GLN A 284 -13.47 -6.46 35.49
CA GLN A 284 -14.26 -6.48 36.71
C GLN A 284 -13.52 -7.18 37.85
N GLU A 285 -12.87 -8.31 37.60
CA GLU A 285 -12.15 -9.05 38.63
C GLU A 285 -10.78 -8.46 38.99
N GLN A 286 -10.14 -7.71 38.07
CA GLN A 286 -8.92 -6.95 38.36
C GLN A 286 -9.21 -5.68 39.20
N ASN A 287 -10.36 -5.01 38.98
CA ASN A 287 -10.76 -3.79 39.70
C ASN A 287 -11.28 -4.05 41.13
N ILE A 288 -11.57 -5.29 41.51
CA ILE A 288 -11.93 -5.67 42.89
C ILE A 288 -10.69 -5.68 43.81
N THR A 289 -9.49 -5.48 43.25
CA THR A 289 -8.20 -5.56 43.97
C THR A 289 -7.43 -4.24 44.07
N SER A 290 -8.06 -3.11 43.72
CA SER A 290 -7.47 -1.75 43.86
C SER A 290 -8.11 -1.00 45.04
#